data_90e81a1c27b82f2d9c09af7c497c5d57
#
_entry.id   90e81a1c27b82f2d9c09af7c497c5d57
#
_cell.length_a   1.000
_cell.length_b   1.000
_cell.length_c   1.000
_cell.angle_alpha   90.00
_cell.angle_beta   90.00
_cell.angle_gamma   90.00
#
_symmetry.space_group_name_H-M   'P 1'
#
loop_
_entity.id
_entity.type
_entity.pdbx_description
1 polymer ?
#
loop_
_entity_poly.entity_id
_entity_poly.type
_entity_poly.pdbx_seq_one_letter_code
_entity_poly.pdbx_strand_id
1 'polypeptide(L)'
;ALINKPTDQEKKILTNFNYRENLAVLHSDESVMPKNKKAWSSWNSFVNPKHLNKSSLTYWLNRLQNLKNEKNIFLTLNPLQNISKEKIFRKIKFTHPYYDQAALDNQKNLKNIQNKENLLFCGSYFGYGFHEDGIKSSIEMLKNLNE
;
A
#
# COMPACT_ATOMS: atom_id res chain seq x y z
N ALA A 1 14.13 6.41 12.70
CA ALA A 1 13.31 5.56 13.59
C ALA A 1 12.57 6.46 14.57
N LEU A 2 11.30 6.15 14.89
CA LEU A 2 10.49 6.93 15.83
C LEU A 2 10.86 6.61 17.29
N ILE A 3 11.40 5.41 17.54
CA ILE A 3 11.84 4.98 18.87
C ILE A 3 13.31 5.31 19.03
N ASN A 4 13.63 6.16 20.00
CA ASN A 4 15.00 6.63 20.20
C ASN A 4 15.95 5.53 20.73
N LYS A 5 15.45 4.71 21.68
CA LYS A 5 16.20 3.58 22.25
C LYS A 5 15.34 2.32 22.23
N PRO A 6 15.18 1.68 21.05
CA PRO A 6 14.39 0.46 20.98
C PRO A 6 15.10 -0.69 21.70
N THR A 7 14.35 -1.53 22.39
CA THR A 7 14.85 -2.79 22.96
C THR A 7 15.31 -3.74 21.83
N ASP A 8 16.11 -4.74 22.17
CA ASP A 8 16.55 -5.73 21.18
C ASP A 8 15.38 -6.55 20.63
N GLN A 9 14.34 -6.78 21.45
CA GLN A 9 13.12 -7.45 21.02
C GLN A 9 12.31 -6.60 20.05
N GLU A 10 12.15 -5.31 20.32
CA GLU A 10 11.49 -4.38 19.39
C GLU A 10 12.24 -4.28 18.08
N LYS A 11 13.57 -4.13 18.09
CA LYS A 11 14.39 -4.16 16.88
C LYS A 11 14.16 -5.44 16.09
N LYS A 12 14.31 -6.60 16.73
CA LYS A 12 14.16 -7.91 16.09
C LYS A 12 12.80 -8.09 15.43
N ILE A 13 11.72 -7.56 16.02
CA ILE A 13 10.37 -7.71 15.50
C ILE A 13 10.07 -6.64 14.44
N LEU A 14 10.30 -5.36 14.76
CA LEU A 14 9.87 -4.25 13.91
C LEU A 14 10.68 -4.10 12.61
N THR A 15 11.95 -4.52 12.59
CA THR A 15 12.78 -4.47 11.38
C THR A 15 12.36 -5.45 10.29
N ASN A 16 11.46 -6.39 10.58
CA ASN A 16 10.91 -7.30 9.56
C ASN A 16 9.76 -6.66 8.75
N PHE A 17 9.28 -5.50 9.14
CA PHE A 17 8.26 -4.77 8.38
C PHE A 17 8.95 -3.79 7.42
N ASN A 18 9.22 -4.28 6.22
CA ASN A 18 9.90 -3.53 5.19
C ASN A 18 8.96 -2.60 4.44
N TYR A 19 9.53 -1.58 3.80
CA TYR A 19 8.81 -0.62 2.97
C TYR A 19 9.39 -0.62 1.55
N ARG A 20 8.52 -0.46 0.57
CA ARG A 20 8.90 -0.36 -0.85
C ARG A 20 8.43 0.96 -1.44
N GLU A 21 9.30 1.62 -2.18
CA GLU A 21 8.93 2.80 -2.95
C GLU A 21 8.05 2.40 -4.13
N ASN A 22 6.97 3.15 -4.33
CA ASN A 22 6.06 3.03 -5.47
C ASN A 22 5.89 4.40 -6.12
N LEU A 23 6.00 4.43 -7.45
CA LEU A 23 5.70 5.61 -8.24
C LEU A 23 4.22 5.61 -8.60
N ALA A 24 3.49 6.62 -8.15
CA ALA A 24 2.11 6.88 -8.57
C ALA A 24 2.09 8.01 -9.59
N VAL A 25 1.41 7.78 -10.71
CA VAL A 25 1.24 8.77 -11.80
C VAL A 25 -0.24 9.04 -11.97
N LEU A 26 -0.66 10.29 -11.70
CA LEU A 26 -2.01 10.77 -12.00
C LEU A 26 -2.03 11.32 -13.42
N HIS A 27 -2.93 10.82 -14.27
CA HIS A 27 -2.94 11.16 -15.70
C HIS A 27 -4.31 10.94 -16.35
N SER A 28 -4.45 11.40 -17.61
CA SER A 28 -5.63 11.18 -18.46
C SER A 28 -5.32 10.32 -19.71
N ASP A 29 -4.23 9.58 -19.72
CA ASP A 29 -3.83 8.78 -20.87
C ASP A 29 -4.55 7.44 -20.90
N GLU A 30 -5.46 7.26 -21.84
CA GLU A 30 -6.23 6.02 -22.03
C GLU A 30 -5.39 4.87 -22.64
N SER A 31 -4.22 5.17 -23.20
CA SER A 31 -3.38 4.17 -23.89
C SER A 31 -2.86 3.05 -22.96
N VAL A 32 -2.82 3.30 -21.65
CA VAL A 32 -2.42 2.30 -20.64
C VAL A 32 -3.55 1.35 -20.26
N MET A 33 -4.78 1.65 -20.71
CA MET A 33 -5.96 0.84 -20.45
C MET A 33 -6.14 -0.24 -21.52
N PRO A 34 -6.93 -1.29 -21.27
CA PRO A 34 -7.27 -2.29 -22.29
C PRO A 34 -7.87 -1.61 -23.53
N LYS A 35 -7.49 -2.08 -24.74
CA LYS A 35 -8.04 -1.56 -26.01
C LYS A 35 -9.57 -1.64 -26.09
N ASN A 36 -10.14 -2.73 -25.58
CA ASN A 36 -11.58 -2.87 -25.47
C ASN A 36 -12.11 -2.14 -24.23
N LYS A 37 -12.83 -1.04 -24.43
CA LYS A 37 -13.41 -0.25 -23.32
C LYS A 37 -14.40 -1.05 -22.46
N LYS A 38 -15.04 -2.09 -22.99
CA LYS A 38 -15.93 -2.98 -22.22
C LYS A 38 -15.18 -3.80 -21.17
N ALA A 39 -13.86 -3.97 -21.34
CA ALA A 39 -13.01 -4.65 -20.36
C ALA A 39 -12.49 -3.72 -19.24
N TRP A 40 -12.79 -2.42 -19.29
CA TRP A 40 -12.33 -1.50 -18.27
C TRP A 40 -13.04 -1.75 -16.93
N SER A 41 -12.22 -1.90 -15.91
CA SER A 41 -12.65 -2.04 -14.52
C SER A 41 -12.18 -0.84 -13.71
N SER A 42 -12.68 -0.69 -12.48
CA SER A 42 -12.14 0.31 -11.55
C SER A 42 -10.65 0.08 -11.26
N TRP A 43 -10.20 -1.18 -11.33
CA TRP A 43 -8.81 -1.61 -11.12
C TRP A 43 -8.38 -2.47 -12.32
N ASN A 44 -7.30 -2.09 -12.97
CA ASN A 44 -6.80 -2.77 -14.17
C ASN A 44 -5.32 -3.10 -13.96
N SER A 45 -4.98 -4.37 -13.93
CA SER A 45 -3.59 -4.83 -13.81
C SER A 45 -3.00 -5.09 -15.19
N PHE A 46 -1.79 -4.60 -15.40
CA PHE A 46 -0.98 -4.90 -16.56
C PHE A 46 0.28 -5.65 -16.12
N VAL A 47 0.51 -6.82 -16.72
CA VAL A 47 1.71 -7.62 -16.52
C VAL A 47 2.44 -7.70 -17.85
N ASN A 48 3.73 -7.40 -17.86
CA ASN A 48 4.54 -7.56 -19.06
C ASN A 48 4.84 -9.07 -19.25
N PRO A 49 4.42 -9.69 -20.37
CA PRO A 49 4.65 -11.11 -20.59
C PRO A 49 6.14 -11.52 -20.60
N LYS A 50 7.03 -10.56 -20.92
CA LYS A 50 8.50 -10.78 -20.93
C LYS A 50 9.14 -10.63 -19.54
N HIS A 51 8.41 -10.03 -18.60
CA HIS A 51 8.90 -9.74 -17.24
C HIS A 51 7.75 -9.95 -16.25
N LEU A 52 7.41 -11.22 -15.99
CA LEU A 52 6.26 -11.60 -15.12
C LEU A 52 6.38 -11.13 -13.67
N ASN A 53 7.57 -10.78 -13.23
CA ASN A 53 7.83 -10.23 -11.89
C ASN A 53 7.55 -8.71 -11.79
N LYS A 54 7.14 -8.07 -12.89
CA LYS A 54 6.77 -6.65 -12.91
C LYS A 54 5.32 -6.48 -13.33
N SER A 55 4.59 -5.74 -12.55
CA SER A 55 3.21 -5.37 -12.84
C SER A 55 2.98 -3.88 -12.59
N SER A 56 2.06 -3.29 -13.32
CA SER A 56 1.49 -1.99 -13.02
C SER A 56 0.00 -2.13 -12.72
N LEU A 57 -0.52 -1.25 -11.90
CA LEU A 57 -1.92 -1.21 -11.52
C LEU A 57 -2.49 0.16 -11.86
N THR A 58 -3.53 0.20 -12.68
CA THR A 58 -4.21 1.43 -13.08
C THR A 58 -5.61 1.47 -12.48
N TYR A 59 -5.86 2.48 -11.65
CA TYR A 59 -7.17 2.82 -11.14
C TYR A 59 -7.88 3.77 -12.10
N TRP A 60 -9.08 3.43 -12.52
CA TRP A 60 -9.97 4.34 -13.24
C TRP A 60 -10.80 5.11 -12.22
N LEU A 61 -10.39 6.33 -11.92
CA LEU A 61 -10.95 7.12 -10.82
C LEU A 61 -12.39 7.54 -11.08
N ASN A 62 -12.77 7.79 -12.33
CA ASN A 62 -14.16 8.14 -12.67
C ASN A 62 -15.14 7.06 -12.22
N ARG A 63 -14.81 5.79 -12.42
CA ARG A 63 -15.64 4.67 -11.98
C ARG A 63 -15.47 4.40 -10.48
N LEU A 64 -14.24 4.45 -9.97
CA LEU A 64 -13.94 4.13 -8.58
C LEU A 64 -14.56 5.12 -7.59
N GLN A 65 -14.58 6.41 -7.95
CA GLN A 65 -15.05 7.51 -7.10
C GLN A 65 -16.34 8.15 -7.61
N ASN A 66 -16.99 7.55 -8.63
CA ASN A 66 -18.20 8.08 -9.28
C ASN A 66 -18.05 9.55 -9.72
N LEU A 67 -16.90 9.89 -10.32
CA LEU A 67 -16.63 11.23 -10.80
C LEU A 67 -17.41 11.49 -12.11
N LYS A 68 -18.17 12.58 -12.14
CA LYS A 68 -18.94 13.02 -13.31
C LYS A 68 -18.11 13.93 -14.22
N ASN A 69 -16.88 13.55 -14.54
CA ASN A 69 -15.99 14.31 -15.41
C ASN A 69 -16.08 13.79 -16.84
N GLU A 70 -16.01 14.71 -17.83
CA GLU A 70 -15.95 14.35 -19.25
C GLU A 70 -14.66 13.61 -19.60
N LYS A 71 -13.55 13.96 -18.95
CA LYS A 71 -12.24 13.32 -19.16
C LYS A 71 -12.04 12.15 -18.19
N ASN A 72 -11.50 11.06 -18.71
CA ASN A 72 -11.07 9.96 -17.87
C ASN A 72 -9.82 10.35 -17.07
N ILE A 73 -9.84 10.02 -15.78
CA ILE A 73 -8.73 10.24 -14.85
C ILE A 73 -8.28 8.88 -14.33
N PHE A 74 -6.97 8.66 -14.43
CA PHE A 74 -6.33 7.42 -14.00
C PHE A 74 -5.24 7.70 -12.98
N LEU A 75 -5.06 6.76 -12.07
CA LEU A 75 -3.90 6.68 -11.20
C LEU A 75 -3.18 5.37 -11.48
N THR A 76 -1.99 5.43 -12.07
CA THR A 76 -1.19 4.23 -12.35
C THR A 76 -0.04 4.11 -11.37
N LEU A 77 0.03 2.97 -10.71
CA LEU A 77 1.15 2.59 -9.84
C LEU A 77 2.19 1.82 -10.65
N ASN A 78 3.45 2.23 -10.52
CA ASN A 78 4.61 1.62 -11.16
C ASN A 78 4.38 1.37 -12.66
N PRO A 79 4.11 2.42 -13.46
CA PRO A 79 3.75 2.27 -14.86
C PRO A 79 4.85 1.52 -15.63
N LEU A 80 4.48 0.44 -16.31
CA LEU A 80 5.32 -0.30 -17.24
C LEU A 80 5.13 0.16 -18.68
N GLN A 81 4.01 0.84 -18.96
CA GLN A 81 3.70 1.43 -20.24
C GLN A 81 4.08 2.91 -20.21
N ASN A 82 4.42 3.45 -21.40
CA ASN A 82 4.73 4.87 -21.52
C ASN A 82 3.44 5.68 -21.42
N ILE A 83 3.41 6.62 -20.48
CA ILE A 83 2.32 7.60 -20.31
C ILE A 83 2.76 8.89 -20.98
N SER A 84 1.95 9.42 -21.88
CA SER A 84 2.20 10.67 -22.61
C SER A 84 2.42 11.83 -21.64
N LYS A 85 3.52 12.55 -21.80
CA LYS A 85 3.95 13.58 -20.84
C LYS A 85 2.90 14.70 -20.66
N GLU A 86 2.26 15.08 -21.76
CA GLU A 86 1.23 16.14 -21.80
C GLU A 86 -0.09 15.73 -21.11
N LYS A 87 -0.27 14.43 -20.85
CA LYS A 87 -1.43 13.91 -20.15
C LYS A 87 -1.19 13.63 -18.67
N ILE A 88 0.03 13.86 -18.18
CA ILE A 88 0.38 13.65 -16.78
C ILE A 88 0.02 14.91 -15.99
N PHE A 89 -0.80 14.74 -14.96
CA PHE A 89 -1.11 15.80 -14.00
C PHE A 89 -0.08 15.86 -12.88
N ARG A 90 0.30 14.67 -12.32
CA ARG A 90 1.23 14.62 -11.20
C ARG A 90 1.93 13.26 -11.10
N LYS A 91 3.18 13.28 -10.61
CA LYS A 91 3.93 12.09 -10.20
C LYS A 91 4.27 12.21 -8.72
N ILE A 92 4.02 11.14 -7.96
CA ILE A 92 4.27 11.12 -6.52
C ILE A 92 4.96 9.78 -6.20
N LYS A 93 6.00 9.85 -5.38
CA LYS A 93 6.64 8.66 -4.82
C LYS A 93 6.03 8.41 -3.45
N PHE A 94 5.52 7.21 -3.25
CA PHE A 94 5.00 6.72 -1.97
C PHE A 94 5.85 5.57 -1.48
N THR A 95 6.00 5.50 -0.18
CA THR A 95 6.60 4.34 0.48
C THR A 95 5.49 3.55 1.15
N HIS A 96 5.26 2.32 0.68
CA HIS A 96 4.22 1.44 1.22
C HIS A 96 4.84 0.28 1.98
N PRO A 97 4.20 -0.21 3.07
CA PRO A 97 4.57 -1.45 3.70
C PRO A 97 4.59 -2.60 2.68
N TYR A 98 5.57 -3.46 2.81
CA TYR A 98 5.71 -4.65 1.98
C TYR A 98 5.59 -5.89 2.87
N TYR A 99 4.58 -6.70 2.62
CA TYR A 99 4.27 -7.90 3.38
C TYR A 99 4.92 -9.11 2.71
N ASP A 100 6.18 -9.37 3.03
CA ASP A 100 6.85 -10.62 2.68
C ASP A 100 6.59 -11.70 3.75
N GLN A 101 7.11 -12.89 3.53
CA GLN A 101 6.92 -14.00 4.47
C GLN A 101 7.47 -13.65 5.85
N ALA A 102 8.58 -12.91 5.94
CA ALA A 102 9.15 -12.50 7.21
C ALA A 102 8.23 -11.56 7.98
N ALA A 103 7.60 -10.60 7.31
CA ALA A 103 6.61 -9.71 7.91
C ALA A 103 5.40 -10.49 8.44
N LEU A 104 4.84 -11.40 7.61
CA LEU A 104 3.68 -12.22 8.00
C LEU A 104 4.01 -13.14 9.19
N ASP A 105 5.16 -13.77 9.20
CA ASP A 105 5.61 -14.64 10.29
C ASP A 105 5.84 -13.85 11.59
N ASN A 106 6.24 -12.58 11.48
CA ASN A 106 6.47 -11.73 12.63
C ASN A 106 5.22 -11.03 13.19
N GLN A 107 4.10 -10.99 12.46
CA GLN A 107 2.86 -10.40 12.98
C GLN A 107 2.44 -11.00 14.32
N LYS A 108 2.54 -12.33 14.47
CA LYS A 108 2.24 -13.03 15.74
C LYS A 108 3.14 -12.61 16.92
N ASN A 109 4.31 -12.06 16.62
CA ASN A 109 5.27 -11.62 17.62
C ASN A 109 5.03 -10.19 18.11
N LEU A 110 4.20 -9.40 17.41
CA LEU A 110 3.88 -8.01 17.77
C LEU A 110 3.25 -7.90 19.17
N LYS A 111 2.49 -8.91 19.60
CA LYS A 111 1.95 -8.98 20.97
C LYS A 111 3.03 -9.00 22.05
N ASN A 112 4.22 -9.51 21.76
CA ASN A 112 5.30 -9.67 22.72
C ASN A 112 6.03 -8.36 23.05
N ILE A 113 5.80 -7.30 22.28
CA ILE A 113 6.37 -5.97 22.50
C ILE A 113 5.34 -4.96 23.01
N GLN A 114 4.09 -5.38 23.25
CA GLN A 114 3.06 -4.51 23.79
C GLN A 114 3.33 -4.19 25.27
N ASN A 115 3.02 -2.96 25.64
CA ASN A 115 3.14 -2.44 27.01
C ASN A 115 4.51 -2.70 27.67
N LYS A 116 5.58 -2.69 26.86
CA LYS A 116 6.96 -2.69 27.34
C LYS A 116 7.43 -1.24 27.45
N GLU A 117 7.98 -0.86 28.61
CA GLU A 117 8.46 0.50 28.86
C GLU A 117 7.41 1.60 28.52
N ASN A 118 6.13 1.32 28.75
CA ASN A 118 4.99 2.20 28.44
C ASN A 118 4.83 2.49 26.93
N LEU A 119 5.33 1.63 26.05
CA LEU A 119 5.13 1.72 24.62
C LEU A 119 4.07 0.71 24.15
N LEU A 120 3.17 1.20 23.32
CA LEU A 120 2.12 0.41 22.70
C LEU A 120 2.18 0.58 21.18
N PHE A 121 1.94 -0.50 20.47
CA PHE A 121 2.02 -0.55 19.03
C PHE A 121 0.67 -0.93 18.43
N CYS A 122 0.22 -0.18 17.43
CA CYS A 122 -0.93 -0.50 16.62
C CYS A 122 -0.68 -0.05 15.16
N GLY A 123 -1.52 -0.49 14.26
CA GLY A 123 -1.44 -0.10 12.86
C GLY A 123 -1.88 -1.22 11.92
N SER A 124 -2.06 -0.89 10.66
CA SER A 124 -2.51 -1.83 9.66
C SER A 124 -1.55 -3.02 9.42
N TYR A 125 -0.28 -2.88 9.84
CA TYR A 125 0.73 -3.95 9.74
C TYR A 125 0.51 -5.11 10.74
N PHE A 126 -0.46 -5.00 11.65
CA PHE A 126 -0.95 -6.12 12.46
C PHE A 126 -1.83 -7.09 11.65
N GLY A 127 -2.27 -6.71 10.46
CA GLY A 127 -3.04 -7.50 9.52
C GLY A 127 -2.48 -7.37 8.10
N TYR A 128 -3.36 -7.26 7.13
CA TYR A 128 -2.99 -7.22 5.70
C TYR A 128 -2.81 -5.80 5.14
N GLY A 129 -2.82 -4.79 5.99
CA GLY A 129 -2.58 -3.40 5.59
C GLY A 129 -3.84 -2.59 5.27
N PHE A 130 -5.02 -3.09 5.60
CA PHE A 130 -6.29 -2.40 5.40
C PHE A 130 -6.60 -1.46 6.57
N HIS A 131 -7.50 -0.49 6.33
CA HIS A 131 -7.97 0.43 7.39
C HIS A 131 -8.58 -0.33 8.57
N GLU A 132 -9.35 -1.37 8.28
CA GLU A 132 -9.97 -2.23 9.29
C GLU A 132 -8.93 -2.92 10.19
N ASP A 133 -7.79 -3.34 9.64
CA ASP A 133 -6.71 -3.94 10.42
C ASP A 133 -6.12 -2.91 11.39
N GLY A 134 -6.00 -1.65 10.95
CA GLY A 134 -5.56 -0.55 11.81
C GLY A 134 -6.51 -0.33 12.98
N ILE A 135 -7.82 -0.28 12.74
CA ILE A 135 -8.84 -0.10 13.77
C ILE A 135 -8.84 -1.27 14.74
N LYS A 136 -8.86 -2.51 14.23
CA LYS A 136 -8.83 -3.73 15.06
C LYS A 136 -7.60 -3.76 15.96
N SER A 137 -6.42 -3.45 15.41
CA SER A 137 -5.18 -3.44 16.20
C SER A 137 -5.21 -2.38 17.30
N SER A 138 -5.83 -1.22 17.06
CA SER A 138 -5.97 -0.17 18.05
C SER A 138 -6.89 -0.58 19.20
N ILE A 139 -8.00 -1.24 18.88
CA ILE A 139 -8.93 -1.76 19.90
C ILE A 139 -8.25 -2.83 20.75
N GLU A 140 -7.49 -3.73 20.11
CA GLU A 140 -6.76 -4.79 20.81
C GLU A 140 -5.63 -4.23 21.69
N MET A 141 -4.93 -3.22 21.19
CA MET A 141 -3.89 -2.51 21.94
C MET A 141 -4.46 -1.89 23.23
N LEU A 142 -5.66 -1.29 23.20
CA LEU A 142 -6.28 -0.66 24.36
C LEU A 142 -6.60 -1.67 25.48
N LYS A 143 -6.81 -2.94 25.18
CA LYS A 143 -7.01 -3.99 26.19
C LYS A 143 -5.76 -4.16 27.07
N ASN A 144 -4.57 -3.98 26.50
CA ASN A 144 -3.30 -4.09 27.22
C ASN A 144 -3.01 -2.89 28.11
N LEU A 145 -3.82 -1.81 28.08
CA LEU A 145 -3.70 -0.69 29.02
C LEU A 145 -4.35 -0.98 30.37
N ASN A 146 -5.28 -1.94 30.42
CA ASN A 146 -6.08 -2.24 31.61
C ASN A 146 -5.55 -3.47 32.37
N GLU A 147 -4.46 -4.07 31.89
CA GLU A 147 -3.72 -5.13 32.57
C GLU A 147 -2.43 -4.59 33.20
#